data_8de4c6185c25398c2bf74204ab1cb0cb
#
_entry.id   8de4c6185c25398c2bf74204ab1cb0cb
#
_cell.length_a   1.000
_cell.length_b   1.000
_cell.length_c   1.000
_cell.angle_alpha   90.00
_cell.angle_beta   90.00
_cell.angle_gamma   90.00
#
_symmetry.space_group_name_H-M   'P 1'
#
loop_
_entity.id
_entity.type
_entity.pdbx_description
1 polymer ?
#
loop_
_entity_poly.entity_id
_entity_poly.type
_entity_poly.pdbx_seq_one_letter_code
_entity_poly.pdbx_strand_id
1 'polypeptide(L)'
;MPSICKQLISNTEKCDREVYKDDLCIIHHKSDSKPANLFRNIIRDDIYREYYNFSHMISYEGFNFEGLKIQKDSNFNFSDSSFYAPFNINNLKLDISLDFTNALFDSGIFIKMSNINKEIIMKNTVVNMDLNFSMSNFESINLYNAKINCNANFTNSDFIKKTTFNHVHFSNNLSLLNVNLKDDFALENIIVEKDADFRNLIFYKSFKLENVEIKGTTLPHELIKNENIILKNVLINGTLIEDNQKSKKEKESQEKVKQAKEKIYKETILNKKI
;
A
#
# COMPACT_ATOMS: atom_id res chain seq x y z
N MET A 1 -3.30 -5.67 44.29
CA MET A 1 -2.73 -5.11 43.08
C MET A 1 -3.73 -5.32 41.95
N PRO A 2 -3.97 -4.36 41.08
CA PRO A 2 -4.84 -4.60 39.93
C PRO A 2 -4.28 -5.75 39.09
N SER A 3 -5.15 -6.58 38.55
CA SER A 3 -4.75 -7.67 37.64
C SER A 3 -4.32 -7.09 36.30
N ILE A 4 -3.29 -7.67 35.69
CA ILE A 4 -2.73 -7.22 34.41
C ILE A 4 -3.25 -8.10 33.28
N CYS A 5 -3.48 -7.48 32.12
CA CYS A 5 -3.96 -8.13 30.91
C CYS A 5 -3.10 -9.34 30.51
N LYS A 6 -3.74 -10.45 30.14
CA LYS A 6 -3.03 -11.68 29.73
C LYS A 6 -2.63 -11.72 28.25
N GLN A 7 -3.03 -10.71 27.44
CA GLN A 7 -2.69 -10.69 26.03
C GLN A 7 -1.17 -10.61 25.83
N LEU A 8 -0.64 -11.53 25.01
CA LEU A 8 0.71 -11.40 24.47
C LEU A 8 0.67 -10.40 23.32
N ILE A 9 1.56 -9.41 23.33
CA ILE A 9 1.74 -8.42 22.27
C ILE A 9 2.95 -8.73 21.38
N SER A 10 3.80 -9.65 21.85
CA SER A 10 4.86 -10.31 21.08
C SER A 10 5.15 -11.69 21.68
N ASN A 11 6.09 -12.44 21.12
CA ASN A 11 6.49 -13.76 21.64
C ASN A 11 7.02 -13.72 23.09
N THR A 12 7.47 -12.57 23.57
CA THR A 12 8.10 -12.41 24.88
C THR A 12 7.49 -11.32 25.74
N GLU A 13 6.63 -10.48 25.18
CA GLU A 13 6.08 -9.31 25.85
C GLU A 13 4.57 -9.44 26.06
N LYS A 14 4.12 -9.14 27.25
CA LYS A 14 2.70 -9.10 27.62
C LYS A 14 2.22 -7.65 27.68
N CYS A 15 0.93 -7.47 27.43
CA CYS A 15 0.27 -6.19 27.68
C CYS A 15 0.32 -5.85 29.16
N ASP A 16 0.74 -4.63 29.50
CA ASP A 16 0.88 -4.12 30.89
C ASP A 16 -0.36 -3.38 31.39
N ARG A 17 -1.41 -3.26 30.55
CA ARG A 17 -2.65 -2.57 30.91
C ARG A 17 -3.47 -3.36 31.93
N GLU A 18 -4.19 -2.63 32.78
CA GLU A 18 -5.12 -3.23 33.74
C GLU A 18 -6.22 -4.04 33.05
N VAL A 19 -6.63 -5.13 33.70
CA VAL A 19 -7.73 -5.96 33.23
C VAL A 19 -9.04 -5.18 33.28
N TYR A 20 -9.76 -5.20 32.17
CA TYR A 20 -11.13 -4.72 32.07
C TYR A 20 -12.12 -5.84 32.36
N LYS A 21 -12.02 -6.98 31.66
CA LYS A 21 -12.89 -8.14 31.79
C LYS A 21 -12.22 -9.39 31.19
N ASP A 22 -12.57 -10.57 31.71
CA ASP A 22 -12.11 -11.88 31.19
C ASP A 22 -10.59 -11.96 31.01
N ASP A 23 -9.83 -11.48 32.00
CA ASP A 23 -8.37 -11.40 32.00
C ASP A 23 -7.76 -10.52 30.88
N LEU A 24 -8.56 -9.73 30.17
CA LEU A 24 -8.14 -8.84 29.08
C LEU A 24 -8.40 -7.37 29.43
N CYS A 25 -7.53 -6.49 28.98
CA CYS A 25 -7.78 -5.05 29.06
C CYS A 25 -8.83 -4.63 28.02
N ILE A 26 -9.34 -3.42 28.13
CA ILE A 26 -10.39 -2.91 27.24
C ILE A 26 -9.96 -2.87 25.75
N ILE A 27 -8.66 -2.71 25.48
CA ILE A 27 -8.11 -2.71 24.12
C ILE A 27 -8.25 -4.10 23.46
N HIS A 28 -7.98 -5.17 24.21
CA HIS A 28 -7.92 -6.56 23.71
C HIS A 28 -9.20 -7.36 23.92
N HIS A 29 -10.14 -6.86 24.73
CA HIS A 29 -11.38 -7.58 25.00
C HIS A 29 -12.29 -7.59 23.76
N LYS A 30 -12.94 -8.74 23.50
CA LYS A 30 -13.78 -8.98 22.30
C LYS A 30 -15.24 -8.52 22.43
N SER A 31 -15.57 -7.65 23.36
CA SER A 31 -16.95 -7.18 23.52
C SER A 31 -17.24 -5.99 22.60
N ASP A 32 -18.38 -6.03 21.92
CA ASP A 32 -18.97 -4.90 21.21
C ASP A 32 -19.60 -3.85 22.15
N SER A 33 -19.86 -4.23 23.40
CA SER A 33 -20.46 -3.38 24.43
C SER A 33 -19.41 -2.71 25.33
N LYS A 34 -18.19 -2.49 24.84
CA LYS A 34 -17.19 -1.69 25.54
C LYS A 34 -17.68 -0.27 25.78
N PRO A 35 -17.44 0.33 26.98
CA PRO A 35 -17.74 1.73 27.18
C PRO A 35 -16.88 2.60 26.25
N ALA A 36 -17.49 3.20 25.21
CA ALA A 36 -16.80 3.96 24.17
C ALA A 36 -15.88 5.06 24.75
N ASN A 37 -16.37 5.79 25.75
CA ASN A 37 -15.57 6.85 26.37
C ASN A 37 -14.35 6.30 27.11
N LEU A 38 -14.46 5.14 27.78
CA LEU A 38 -13.33 4.52 28.47
C LEU A 38 -12.30 4.03 27.45
N PHE A 39 -12.73 3.38 26.38
CA PHE A 39 -11.86 2.92 25.30
C PHE A 39 -11.06 4.08 24.68
N ARG A 40 -11.75 5.16 24.29
CA ARG A 40 -11.13 6.35 23.70
C ARG A 40 -10.17 7.07 24.66
N ASN A 41 -10.54 7.16 25.95
CA ASN A 41 -9.70 7.80 26.96
C ASN A 41 -8.39 7.04 27.17
N ILE A 42 -8.44 5.70 27.24
CA ILE A 42 -7.23 4.89 27.39
C ILE A 42 -6.30 5.06 26.18
N ILE A 43 -6.83 5.02 24.95
CA ILE A 43 -6.02 5.26 23.75
C ILE A 43 -5.38 6.65 23.80
N ARG A 44 -6.14 7.68 24.16
CA ARG A 44 -5.63 9.04 24.26
C ARG A 44 -4.55 9.17 25.32
N ASP A 45 -4.75 8.57 26.49
CA ASP A 45 -3.80 8.61 27.60
C ASP A 45 -2.52 7.83 27.26
N ASP A 46 -2.63 6.69 26.57
CA ASP A 46 -1.48 5.94 26.06
C ASP A 46 -0.66 6.79 25.07
N ILE A 47 -1.31 7.41 24.09
CA ILE A 47 -0.65 8.30 23.11
C ILE A 47 0.01 9.49 23.81
N TYR A 48 -0.63 10.07 24.83
CA TYR A 48 -0.08 11.17 25.61
C TYR A 48 1.18 10.76 26.39
N ARG A 49 1.25 9.49 26.83
CA ARG A 49 2.42 8.88 27.48
C ARG A 49 3.44 8.32 26.49
N GLU A 50 3.29 8.60 25.20
CA GLU A 50 4.15 8.11 24.12
C GLU A 50 4.14 6.58 23.96
N TYR A 51 3.05 5.96 24.36
CA TYR A 51 2.83 4.53 24.16
C TYR A 51 2.00 4.31 22.89
N TYR A 52 2.62 3.74 21.86
CA TYR A 52 2.04 3.60 20.52
C TYR A 52 1.84 2.14 20.10
N ASN A 53 2.00 1.20 21.03
CA ASN A 53 1.75 -0.22 20.76
C ASN A 53 0.30 -0.60 21.05
N PHE A 54 -0.49 -0.72 19.99
CA PHE A 54 -1.90 -1.12 19.99
C PHE A 54 -2.10 -2.45 19.26
N SER A 55 -1.06 -3.30 19.18
CA SER A 55 -1.17 -4.62 18.55
C SER A 55 -2.25 -5.47 19.21
N HIS A 56 -2.89 -6.34 18.42
CA HIS A 56 -4.03 -7.17 18.84
C HIS A 56 -5.25 -6.36 19.35
N MET A 57 -5.34 -5.07 19.02
CA MET A 57 -6.48 -4.25 19.41
C MET A 57 -7.76 -4.74 18.72
N ILE A 58 -8.86 -4.76 19.49
CA ILE A 58 -10.19 -5.06 18.97
C ILE A 58 -11.06 -3.83 19.17
N SER A 59 -11.36 -3.13 18.08
CA SER A 59 -12.13 -1.90 18.11
C SER A 59 -13.49 -2.05 17.45
N TYR A 60 -14.55 -1.84 18.24
CA TYR A 60 -15.92 -1.65 17.77
C TYR A 60 -16.29 -0.17 17.70
N GLU A 61 -15.37 0.71 18.09
CA GLU A 61 -15.50 2.15 18.00
C GLU A 61 -14.66 2.69 16.86
N GLY A 62 -15.14 3.73 16.20
CA GLY A 62 -14.35 4.42 15.18
C GLY A 62 -13.05 4.98 15.78
N PHE A 63 -11.94 4.70 15.12
CA PHE A 63 -10.63 5.25 15.49
C PHE A 63 -10.33 6.47 14.65
N ASN A 64 -9.91 7.59 15.27
CA ASN A 64 -9.40 8.74 14.55
C ASN A 64 -8.25 9.42 15.31
N PHE A 65 -7.45 10.19 14.59
CA PHE A 65 -6.31 10.93 15.13
C PHE A 65 -6.62 12.41 15.42
N GLU A 66 -7.86 12.84 15.21
CA GLU A 66 -8.27 14.22 15.40
C GLU A 66 -8.13 14.65 16.87
N GLY A 67 -7.50 15.80 17.10
CA GLY A 67 -7.27 16.34 18.43
C GLY A 67 -6.23 15.63 19.27
N LEU A 68 -5.58 14.58 18.77
CA LEU A 68 -4.48 13.91 19.45
C LEU A 68 -3.18 14.71 19.31
N LYS A 69 -2.45 14.88 20.40
CA LYS A 69 -1.09 15.42 20.41
C LYS A 69 -0.10 14.28 20.20
N ILE A 70 0.35 14.12 18.96
CA ILE A 70 1.25 13.04 18.56
C ILE A 70 2.65 13.61 18.38
N GLN A 71 3.64 12.93 18.93
CA GLN A 71 5.03 13.29 18.72
C GLN A 71 5.47 12.94 17.29
N LYS A 72 6.40 13.72 16.80
CA LYS A 72 7.07 13.41 15.53
C LYS A 72 7.81 12.08 15.65
N ASP A 73 7.95 11.41 14.50
CA ASP A 73 8.67 10.17 14.38
C ASP A 73 8.09 8.98 15.17
N SER A 74 6.83 9.10 15.62
CA SER A 74 6.14 8.02 16.32
C SER A 74 5.82 6.85 15.40
N ASN A 75 5.92 5.63 15.94
CA ASN A 75 5.63 4.40 15.23
C ASN A 75 4.41 3.72 15.87
N PHE A 76 3.26 3.85 15.24
CA PHE A 76 2.02 3.23 15.71
C PHE A 76 1.96 1.77 15.25
N ASN A 77 1.92 0.86 16.20
CA ASN A 77 1.77 -0.57 15.95
C ASN A 77 0.31 -1.00 16.18
N PHE A 78 -0.39 -1.32 15.09
CA PHE A 78 -1.72 -1.90 15.06
C PHE A 78 -1.70 -3.31 14.46
N SER A 79 -0.57 -4.01 14.53
CA SER A 79 -0.48 -5.37 13.99
C SER A 79 -1.46 -6.32 14.68
N ASP A 80 -1.95 -7.31 13.93
CA ASP A 80 -2.88 -8.33 14.41
C ASP A 80 -4.20 -7.76 15.00
N SER A 81 -4.54 -6.51 14.67
CA SER A 81 -5.72 -5.81 15.20
C SER A 81 -6.96 -6.01 14.34
N SER A 82 -8.14 -5.86 14.94
CA SER A 82 -9.43 -5.95 14.26
C SER A 82 -10.25 -4.68 14.48
N PHE A 83 -10.60 -4.00 13.39
CA PHE A 83 -11.39 -2.78 13.37
C PHE A 83 -12.78 -3.08 12.81
N TYR A 84 -13.77 -3.21 13.66
CA TYR A 84 -15.17 -3.41 13.30
C TYR A 84 -15.94 -2.09 13.10
N ALA A 85 -15.29 -0.96 13.33
CA ALA A 85 -15.76 0.38 13.01
C ALA A 85 -14.67 1.12 12.19
N PRO A 86 -15.02 2.21 11.46
CA PRO A 86 -14.08 2.85 10.55
C PRO A 86 -12.81 3.40 11.24
N PHE A 87 -11.67 3.17 10.59
CA PHE A 87 -10.41 3.79 10.95
C PHE A 87 -10.20 5.04 10.09
N ASN A 88 -10.04 6.21 10.71
CA ASN A 88 -10.03 7.48 10.00
C ASN A 88 -8.79 8.33 10.30
N ILE A 89 -8.18 8.86 9.25
CA ILE A 89 -7.21 9.96 9.28
C ILE A 89 -7.66 10.96 8.20
N ASN A 90 -8.27 12.06 8.60
CA ASN A 90 -8.81 13.02 7.66
C ASN A 90 -8.28 14.43 7.96
N ASN A 91 -7.79 15.08 6.90
CA ASN A 91 -7.29 16.46 6.96
C ASN A 91 -6.18 16.67 8.00
N LEU A 92 -5.24 15.73 8.10
CA LEU A 92 -4.14 15.75 9.05
C LEU A 92 -2.78 15.67 8.36
N LYS A 93 -1.78 16.26 9.01
CA LYS A 93 -0.37 16.09 8.65
C LYS A 93 0.35 15.39 9.79
N LEU A 94 0.81 14.18 9.57
CA LEU A 94 1.37 13.30 10.58
C LEU A 94 2.75 12.79 10.17
N ASP A 95 3.74 13.01 11.04
CA ASP A 95 5.10 12.46 10.90
C ASP A 95 5.20 11.12 11.64
N ILE A 96 4.38 10.16 11.24
CA ILE A 96 4.24 8.85 11.90
C ILE A 96 4.32 7.71 10.89
N SER A 97 4.76 6.54 11.34
CA SER A 97 4.52 5.28 10.65
C SER A 97 3.31 4.56 11.25
N LEU A 98 2.65 3.77 10.40
CA LEU A 98 1.48 2.97 10.78
C LEU A 98 1.76 1.52 10.37
N ASP A 99 1.79 0.61 11.33
CA ASP A 99 1.92 -0.82 11.07
C ASP A 99 0.58 -1.54 11.30
N PHE A 100 -0.03 -1.98 10.22
CA PHE A 100 -1.27 -2.75 10.18
C PHE A 100 -1.02 -4.21 9.73
N THR A 101 0.18 -4.74 9.95
CA THR A 101 0.49 -6.13 9.58
C THR A 101 -0.53 -7.09 10.19
N ASN A 102 -1.10 -7.98 9.37
CA ASN A 102 -2.16 -8.93 9.74
C ASN A 102 -3.46 -8.29 10.26
N ALA A 103 -3.68 -6.99 10.08
CA ALA A 103 -4.88 -6.33 10.59
C ALA A 103 -6.13 -6.63 9.72
N LEU A 104 -7.29 -6.61 10.37
CA LEU A 104 -8.60 -6.69 9.74
C LEU A 104 -9.32 -5.34 9.85
N PHE A 105 -9.71 -4.77 8.70
CA PHE A 105 -10.61 -3.62 8.62
C PHE A 105 -11.96 -4.09 8.08
N ASP A 106 -12.89 -4.36 8.98
CA ASP A 106 -14.22 -4.85 8.60
C ASP A 106 -15.13 -3.73 8.10
N SER A 107 -15.00 -2.51 8.65
CA SER A 107 -15.78 -1.32 8.26
C SER A 107 -14.97 -0.29 7.43
N GLY A 108 -13.77 -0.64 6.99
CA GLY A 108 -12.94 0.18 6.11
C GLY A 108 -11.88 1.04 6.81
N ILE A 109 -10.98 1.54 5.98
CA ILE A 109 -9.90 2.45 6.37
C ILE A 109 -9.89 3.67 5.45
N PHE A 110 -9.89 4.86 6.04
CA PHE A 110 -10.00 6.13 5.35
C PHE A 110 -8.85 7.05 5.75
N ILE A 111 -7.95 7.34 4.81
CA ILE A 111 -6.89 8.35 4.95
C ILE A 111 -7.08 9.35 3.83
N LYS A 112 -7.77 10.45 4.12
CA LYS A 112 -8.19 11.41 3.09
C LYS A 112 -7.70 12.83 3.40
N MET A 113 -7.29 13.56 2.35
CA MET A 113 -6.79 14.94 2.48
C MET A 113 -5.69 15.07 3.53
N SER A 114 -4.83 14.04 3.62
CA SER A 114 -3.86 13.92 4.70
C SER A 114 -2.45 13.68 4.18
N ASN A 115 -1.45 14.07 4.98
CA ASN A 115 -0.05 13.79 4.68
C ASN A 115 0.49 12.83 5.73
N ILE A 116 0.89 11.63 5.31
CA ILE A 116 1.56 10.66 6.17
C ILE A 116 3.03 10.62 5.73
N ASN A 117 3.88 11.26 6.51
CA ASN A 117 5.28 11.52 6.13
C ASN A 117 6.22 10.34 6.46
N LYS A 118 5.67 9.16 6.79
CA LYS A 118 6.40 7.90 6.93
C LYS A 118 5.62 6.73 6.33
N GLU A 119 6.21 5.54 6.37
CA GLU A 119 5.64 4.34 5.77
C GLU A 119 4.34 3.89 6.45
N ILE A 120 3.39 3.47 5.61
CA ILE A 120 2.22 2.68 6.03
C ILE A 120 2.47 1.22 5.62
N ILE A 121 2.50 0.33 6.61
CA ILE A 121 2.69 -1.11 6.39
C ILE A 121 1.34 -1.80 6.51
N MET A 122 0.93 -2.49 5.43
CA MET A 122 -0.34 -3.24 5.36
C MET A 122 -0.07 -4.67 4.86
N LYS A 123 0.92 -5.34 5.44
CA LYS A 123 1.26 -6.73 5.09
C LYS A 123 0.20 -7.70 5.62
N ASN A 124 -0.24 -8.63 4.77
CA ASN A 124 -1.30 -9.61 5.10
C ASN A 124 -2.60 -8.98 5.61
N THR A 125 -2.81 -7.69 5.36
CA THR A 125 -4.00 -6.97 5.82
C THR A 125 -5.23 -7.38 5.01
N VAL A 126 -6.38 -7.47 5.68
CA VAL A 126 -7.68 -7.68 5.04
C VAL A 126 -8.53 -6.43 5.20
N VAL A 127 -9.07 -5.90 4.08
CA VAL A 127 -10.00 -4.77 4.09
C VAL A 127 -11.31 -5.21 3.44
N ASN A 128 -12.41 -5.23 4.21
CA ASN A 128 -13.69 -5.76 3.75
C ASN A 128 -14.62 -4.74 3.10
N MET A 129 -14.63 -3.48 3.60
CA MET A 129 -15.54 -2.45 3.08
C MET A 129 -14.81 -1.47 2.15
N ASP A 130 -14.27 -0.35 2.65
CA ASP A 130 -13.61 0.65 1.82
C ASP A 130 -12.14 0.83 2.18
N LEU A 131 -11.27 0.87 1.16
CA LEU A 131 -9.93 1.41 1.27
C LEU A 131 -9.92 2.74 0.52
N ASN A 132 -9.93 3.86 1.27
CA ASN A 132 -9.99 5.19 0.68
C ASN A 132 -8.83 6.07 1.17
N PHE A 133 -7.84 6.21 0.30
CA PHE A 133 -6.61 6.98 0.53
C PHE A 133 -6.49 8.17 -0.43
N SER A 134 -7.63 8.72 -0.82
CA SER A 134 -7.70 9.79 -1.82
C SER A 134 -7.24 11.16 -1.31
N MET A 135 -6.76 12.00 -2.22
CA MET A 135 -6.33 13.37 -1.95
C MET A 135 -5.26 13.47 -0.86
N SER A 136 -4.35 12.49 -0.79
CA SER A 136 -3.39 12.36 0.31
C SER A 136 -1.98 12.18 -0.21
N ASN A 137 -1.00 12.55 0.61
CA ASN A 137 0.41 12.34 0.30
C ASN A 137 0.98 11.28 1.24
N PHE A 138 1.62 10.30 0.65
CA PHE A 138 2.24 9.19 1.36
C PHE A 138 3.74 9.17 1.10
N GLU A 139 4.55 8.95 2.14
CA GLU A 139 5.95 8.63 1.91
C GLU A 139 6.04 7.32 1.11
N SER A 140 5.46 6.25 1.63
CA SER A 140 5.30 4.95 0.95
C SER A 140 4.19 4.13 1.59
N ILE A 141 3.62 3.18 0.83
CA ILE A 141 2.66 2.20 1.31
C ILE A 141 3.14 0.81 0.92
N ASN A 142 3.19 -0.11 1.87
CA ASN A 142 3.57 -1.49 1.66
C ASN A 142 2.35 -2.40 1.73
N LEU A 143 1.80 -2.76 0.57
CA LEU A 143 0.71 -3.72 0.43
C LEU A 143 1.27 -5.09 0.01
N TYR A 144 1.92 -5.80 0.92
CA TYR A 144 2.39 -7.15 0.64
C TYR A 144 1.38 -8.20 1.10
N ASN A 145 0.96 -9.09 0.18
CA ASN A 145 0.00 -10.18 0.46
C ASN A 145 -1.32 -9.69 1.09
N ALA A 146 -1.74 -8.47 0.74
CA ALA A 146 -2.98 -7.88 1.25
C ALA A 146 -4.19 -8.35 0.43
N LYS A 147 -5.33 -8.48 1.10
CA LYS A 147 -6.61 -8.82 0.49
C LYS A 147 -7.57 -7.65 0.63
N ILE A 148 -7.90 -7.01 -0.49
CA ILE A 148 -8.77 -5.85 -0.55
C ILE A 148 -10.11 -6.28 -1.17
N ASN A 149 -11.08 -6.59 -0.32
CA ASN A 149 -12.40 -7.10 -0.75
C ASN A 149 -13.36 -6.01 -1.24
N CYS A 150 -12.88 -4.79 -1.36
CA CYS A 150 -13.64 -3.58 -1.69
C CYS A 150 -12.98 -2.78 -2.82
N ASN A 151 -13.52 -1.58 -3.10
CA ASN A 151 -12.81 -0.62 -3.94
C ASN A 151 -11.57 -0.07 -3.22
N ALA A 152 -10.45 0.00 -3.95
CA ALA A 152 -9.22 0.66 -3.51
C ALA A 152 -9.09 2.01 -4.22
N ASN A 153 -9.17 3.10 -3.47
CA ASN A 153 -9.19 4.44 -4.02
C ASN A 153 -7.98 5.26 -3.55
N PHE A 154 -7.06 5.56 -4.48
CA PHE A 154 -5.90 6.44 -4.30
C PHE A 154 -6.00 7.72 -5.14
N THR A 155 -7.19 8.06 -5.63
CA THR A 155 -7.41 9.20 -6.54
C THR A 155 -6.83 10.50 -5.98
N ASN A 156 -6.15 11.29 -6.84
CA ASN A 156 -5.53 12.57 -6.50
C ASN A 156 -4.49 12.48 -5.36
N SER A 157 -3.73 11.40 -5.29
CA SER A 157 -2.73 11.19 -4.24
C SER A 157 -1.30 11.19 -4.79
N ASP A 158 -0.34 11.50 -3.93
CA ASP A 158 1.08 11.47 -4.24
C ASP A 158 1.78 10.36 -3.46
N PHE A 159 2.64 9.59 -4.14
CA PHE A 159 3.60 8.67 -3.51
C PHE A 159 5.01 9.24 -3.65
N ILE A 160 5.64 9.56 -2.54
CA ILE A 160 6.88 10.33 -2.51
C ILE A 160 8.12 9.46 -2.68
N LYS A 161 8.12 8.26 -2.07
CA LYS A 161 9.21 7.29 -2.15
C LYS A 161 8.78 6.03 -2.88
N LYS A 162 9.76 5.18 -3.16
CA LYS A 162 9.53 3.89 -3.79
C LYS A 162 8.41 3.12 -3.09
N THR A 163 7.45 2.67 -3.87
CA THR A 163 6.27 1.92 -3.38
C THR A 163 6.08 0.67 -4.21
N THR A 164 5.77 -0.44 -3.55
CA THR A 164 5.48 -1.71 -4.23
C THR A 164 4.25 -2.35 -3.62
N PHE A 165 3.24 -2.63 -4.45
CA PHE A 165 2.14 -3.52 -4.11
C PHE A 165 2.50 -4.89 -4.66
N ASN A 166 2.58 -5.91 -3.81
CA ASN A 166 3.04 -7.22 -4.21
C ASN A 166 2.17 -8.32 -3.61
N HIS A 167 1.73 -9.28 -4.45
CA HIS A 167 0.79 -10.35 -4.08
C HIS A 167 -0.51 -9.79 -3.51
N VAL A 168 -1.07 -8.73 -4.11
CA VAL A 168 -2.34 -8.13 -3.65
C VAL A 168 -3.49 -8.59 -4.54
N HIS A 169 -4.59 -8.95 -3.90
CA HIS A 169 -5.85 -9.25 -4.56
C HIS A 169 -6.87 -8.16 -4.28
N PHE A 170 -7.24 -7.42 -5.33
CA PHE A 170 -8.33 -6.43 -5.32
C PHE A 170 -9.60 -7.07 -5.86
N SER A 171 -10.56 -7.36 -4.99
CA SER A 171 -11.84 -8.00 -5.37
C SER A 171 -12.80 -7.05 -6.10
N ASN A 172 -12.49 -5.76 -6.16
CA ASN A 172 -13.25 -4.75 -6.88
C ASN A 172 -12.30 -3.81 -7.65
N ASN A 173 -12.66 -2.53 -7.80
CA ASN A 173 -11.92 -1.58 -8.60
C ASN A 173 -10.67 -1.08 -7.86
N LEU A 174 -9.62 -0.82 -8.64
CA LEU A 174 -8.42 -0.09 -8.20
C LEU A 174 -8.36 1.26 -8.92
N SER A 175 -8.35 2.37 -8.18
CA SER A 175 -8.20 3.70 -8.78
C SER A 175 -6.86 4.33 -8.39
N LEU A 176 -6.04 4.60 -9.40
CA LEU A 176 -4.86 5.46 -9.38
C LEU A 176 -5.07 6.72 -10.24
N LEU A 177 -6.32 7.16 -10.40
CA LEU A 177 -6.70 8.34 -11.18
C LEU A 177 -6.02 9.61 -10.61
N ASN A 178 -5.35 10.38 -11.48
CA ASN A 178 -4.63 11.62 -11.12
C ASN A 178 -3.57 11.41 -10.01
N VAL A 179 -2.95 10.25 -9.93
CA VAL A 179 -1.90 9.95 -8.95
C VAL A 179 -0.54 10.41 -9.47
N ASN A 180 0.30 10.97 -8.58
CA ASN A 180 1.68 11.29 -8.90
C ASN A 180 2.62 10.34 -8.15
N LEU A 181 3.44 9.61 -8.91
CA LEU A 181 4.45 8.69 -8.42
C LEU A 181 5.82 9.39 -8.53
N LYS A 182 6.34 9.90 -7.40
CA LYS A 182 7.58 10.69 -7.39
C LYS A 182 8.85 9.82 -7.48
N ASP A 183 8.72 8.54 -7.15
CA ASP A 183 9.79 7.53 -7.21
C ASP A 183 9.29 6.28 -7.95
N ASP A 184 10.09 5.21 -7.97
CA ASP A 184 9.70 3.94 -8.57
C ASP A 184 8.43 3.38 -7.92
N PHE A 185 7.48 2.95 -8.75
CA PHE A 185 6.26 2.31 -8.28
C PHE A 185 6.07 0.99 -9.02
N ALA A 186 5.71 -0.06 -8.28
CA ALA A 186 5.50 -1.37 -8.86
C ALA A 186 4.19 -2.02 -8.40
N LEU A 187 3.47 -2.62 -9.34
CA LEU A 187 2.40 -3.57 -9.12
C LEU A 187 2.94 -4.94 -9.56
N GLU A 188 3.13 -5.86 -8.61
CA GLU A 188 3.73 -7.18 -8.86
C GLU A 188 2.83 -8.29 -8.32
N ASN A 189 2.56 -9.31 -9.14
CA ASN A 189 1.70 -10.44 -8.76
C ASN A 189 0.32 -9.96 -8.26
N ILE A 190 -0.33 -9.11 -9.06
CA ILE A 190 -1.58 -8.43 -8.72
C ILE A 190 -2.74 -9.03 -9.50
N ILE A 191 -3.88 -9.19 -8.83
CA ILE A 191 -5.16 -9.48 -9.46
C ILE A 191 -6.13 -8.33 -9.13
N VAL A 192 -6.75 -7.74 -10.15
CA VAL A 192 -7.87 -6.81 -10.02
C VAL A 192 -9.10 -7.46 -10.66
N GLU A 193 -10.10 -7.83 -9.87
CA GLU A 193 -11.29 -8.56 -10.33
C GLU A 193 -12.21 -7.70 -11.21
N LYS A 194 -12.10 -6.37 -11.13
CA LYS A 194 -12.87 -5.43 -11.94
C LYS A 194 -11.93 -4.43 -12.63
N ASP A 195 -12.28 -3.16 -12.64
CA ASP A 195 -11.57 -2.14 -13.38
C ASP A 195 -10.34 -1.60 -12.63
N ALA A 196 -9.30 -1.27 -13.38
CA ALA A 196 -8.18 -0.47 -12.87
C ALA A 196 -8.11 0.87 -13.62
N ASP A 197 -8.21 1.98 -12.91
CA ASP A 197 -8.19 3.32 -13.48
C ASP A 197 -6.82 3.97 -13.28
N PHE A 198 -6.08 4.15 -14.37
CA PHE A 198 -4.76 4.78 -14.41
C PHE A 198 -4.78 6.09 -15.21
N ARG A 199 -5.93 6.70 -15.44
CA ARG A 199 -6.02 7.96 -16.20
C ARG A 199 -5.28 9.07 -15.47
N ASN A 200 -4.55 9.88 -16.22
CA ASN A 200 -3.74 10.99 -15.72
C ASN A 200 -2.72 10.57 -14.63
N LEU A 201 -2.28 9.30 -14.65
CA LEU A 201 -1.19 8.83 -13.80
C LEU A 201 0.12 9.48 -14.27
N ILE A 202 0.82 10.15 -13.37
CA ILE A 202 2.13 10.75 -13.63
C ILE A 202 3.19 10.00 -12.83
N PHE A 203 4.23 9.52 -13.48
CA PHE A 203 5.37 8.89 -12.82
C PHE A 203 6.68 9.52 -13.29
N TYR A 204 7.53 9.87 -12.32
CA TYR A 204 8.77 10.59 -12.54
C TYR A 204 9.98 9.66 -12.72
N LYS A 205 9.87 8.42 -12.26
CA LYS A 205 10.83 7.35 -12.48
C LYS A 205 10.15 6.19 -13.21
N SER A 206 10.26 4.96 -12.73
CA SER A 206 9.63 3.81 -13.39
C SER A 206 8.25 3.50 -12.80
N PHE A 207 7.33 3.08 -13.69
CA PHE A 207 6.09 2.42 -13.29
C PHE A 207 6.11 0.99 -13.84
N LYS A 208 6.14 0.01 -12.95
CA LYS A 208 6.26 -1.41 -13.29
C LYS A 208 4.95 -2.16 -13.08
N LEU A 209 4.54 -2.92 -14.09
CA LEU A 209 3.48 -3.94 -13.99
C LEU A 209 4.12 -5.28 -14.29
N GLU A 210 4.19 -6.19 -13.32
CA GLU A 210 4.75 -7.54 -13.50
C GLU A 210 3.80 -8.59 -12.94
N ASN A 211 3.41 -9.57 -13.77
CA ASN A 211 2.42 -10.60 -13.43
C ASN A 211 1.11 -9.96 -12.92
N VAL A 212 0.54 -9.05 -13.70
CA VAL A 212 -0.68 -8.31 -13.34
C VAL A 212 -1.83 -8.79 -14.20
N GLU A 213 -2.94 -9.16 -13.58
CA GLU A 213 -4.20 -9.48 -14.24
C GLU A 213 -5.27 -8.47 -13.85
N ILE A 214 -5.85 -7.77 -14.83
CA ILE A 214 -7.00 -6.88 -14.69
C ILE A 214 -8.14 -7.48 -15.49
N LYS A 215 -9.19 -7.96 -14.82
CA LYS A 215 -10.32 -8.65 -15.48
C LYS A 215 -11.31 -7.69 -16.13
N GLY A 216 -11.37 -6.44 -15.69
CA GLY A 216 -12.18 -5.38 -16.29
C GLY A 216 -11.40 -4.54 -17.32
N THR A 217 -11.77 -3.28 -17.43
CA THR A 217 -11.11 -2.29 -18.29
C THR A 217 -10.01 -1.55 -17.54
N THR A 218 -9.11 -0.83 -18.03
CA THR A 218 -8.03 -0.91 -18.99
C THR A 218 -6.99 0.17 -18.70
N LEU A 219 -5.74 -0.13 -19.05
CA LEU A 219 -4.68 0.87 -19.14
C LEU A 219 -4.98 1.86 -20.28
N PRO A 220 -4.88 3.18 -20.08
CA PRO A 220 -4.88 4.14 -21.17
C PRO A 220 -3.80 3.82 -22.19
N HIS A 221 -4.13 3.93 -23.47
CA HIS A 221 -3.18 3.62 -24.56
C HIS A 221 -1.91 4.48 -24.48
N GLU A 222 -2.04 5.70 -24.03
CA GLU A 222 -0.93 6.63 -23.79
C GLU A 222 0.03 6.13 -22.71
N LEU A 223 -0.49 5.47 -21.69
CA LEU A 223 0.32 4.89 -20.63
C LEU A 223 1.21 3.77 -21.17
N ILE A 224 0.67 2.88 -22.00
CA ILE A 224 1.40 1.75 -22.57
C ILE A 224 2.58 2.21 -23.46
N LYS A 225 2.47 3.38 -24.09
CA LYS A 225 3.51 3.95 -24.94
C LYS A 225 4.61 4.70 -24.19
N ASN A 226 4.44 4.93 -22.90
CA ASN A 226 5.44 5.66 -22.12
C ASN A 226 6.73 4.83 -21.95
N GLU A 227 7.88 5.43 -22.22
CA GLU A 227 9.18 4.74 -22.18
C GLU A 227 9.59 4.27 -20.77
N ASN A 228 9.08 4.91 -19.74
CA ASN A 228 9.37 4.59 -18.34
C ASN A 228 8.41 3.56 -17.74
N ILE A 229 7.42 3.06 -18.52
CA ILE A 229 6.61 1.92 -18.08
C ILE A 229 7.34 0.62 -18.35
N ILE A 230 7.26 -0.29 -17.39
CA ILE A 230 7.78 -1.66 -17.51
C ILE A 230 6.60 -2.62 -17.47
N LEU A 231 6.33 -3.28 -18.59
CA LEU A 231 5.27 -4.27 -18.72
C LEU A 231 5.88 -5.67 -18.86
N LYS A 232 5.48 -6.60 -18.01
CA LYS A 232 5.90 -7.98 -18.07
C LYS A 232 4.77 -8.91 -17.61
N ASN A 233 4.32 -9.78 -18.50
CA ASN A 233 3.22 -10.72 -18.23
C ASN A 233 1.98 -10.00 -17.67
N VAL A 234 1.41 -9.05 -18.45
CA VAL A 234 0.23 -8.26 -18.08
C VAL A 234 -0.97 -8.70 -18.89
N LEU A 235 -2.02 -9.14 -18.21
CA LEU A 235 -3.30 -9.52 -18.82
C LEU A 235 -4.35 -8.46 -18.52
N ILE A 236 -5.03 -7.97 -19.55
CA ILE A 236 -6.14 -7.02 -19.41
C ILE A 236 -7.34 -7.56 -20.18
N ASN A 237 -8.45 -7.78 -19.48
CA ASN A 237 -9.65 -8.37 -20.07
C ASN A 237 -9.35 -9.62 -20.91
N GLY A 238 -8.50 -10.52 -20.36
CA GLY A 238 -8.06 -11.74 -21.02
C GLY A 238 -7.05 -11.56 -22.17
N THR A 239 -6.66 -10.34 -22.50
CA THR A 239 -5.70 -10.04 -23.56
C THR A 239 -4.31 -9.81 -22.97
N LEU A 240 -3.31 -10.57 -23.46
CA LEU A 240 -1.91 -10.35 -23.06
C LEU A 240 -1.37 -9.08 -23.71
N ILE A 241 -0.86 -8.18 -22.90
CA ILE A 241 -0.15 -6.99 -23.36
C ILE A 241 1.32 -7.37 -23.59
N GLU A 242 1.86 -6.97 -24.73
CA GLU A 242 3.24 -7.29 -25.11
C GLU A 242 4.25 -6.82 -24.06
N ASP A 243 5.22 -7.69 -23.77
CA ASP A 243 6.35 -7.41 -22.88
C ASP A 243 7.30 -6.41 -23.53
N ASN A 244 7.27 -5.17 -23.09
CA ASN A 244 8.11 -4.11 -23.67
C ASN A 244 9.60 -4.25 -23.30
N GLN A 245 9.95 -5.03 -22.28
CA GLN A 245 11.35 -5.32 -21.93
C GLN A 245 11.99 -6.32 -22.93
N LYS A 246 11.21 -7.28 -23.42
CA LYS A 246 11.69 -8.21 -24.46
C LYS A 246 11.95 -7.47 -25.76
N SER A 247 10.99 -6.66 -26.20
CA SER A 247 11.12 -5.89 -27.43
C SER A 247 12.30 -4.90 -27.38
N LYS A 248 12.59 -4.29 -26.24
CA LYS A 248 13.74 -3.40 -26.06
C LYS A 248 15.07 -4.16 -26.13
N LYS A 249 15.19 -5.31 -25.45
CA LYS A 249 16.38 -6.17 -25.54
C LYS A 249 16.61 -6.74 -26.93
N GLU A 250 15.53 -7.12 -27.62
CA GLU A 250 15.63 -7.60 -29.01
C GLU A 250 16.06 -6.49 -29.98
N LYS A 251 15.53 -5.27 -29.83
CA LYS A 251 15.95 -4.10 -30.60
C LYS A 251 17.41 -3.73 -30.33
N GLU A 252 17.84 -3.69 -29.07
CA GLU A 252 19.25 -3.46 -28.71
C GLU A 252 20.19 -4.54 -29.27
N SER A 253 19.77 -5.81 -29.24
CA SER A 253 20.50 -6.92 -29.83
C SER A 253 20.61 -6.79 -31.36
N GLN A 254 19.50 -6.46 -32.04
CA GLN A 254 19.49 -6.23 -33.49
C GLN A 254 20.33 -5.03 -33.91
N GLU A 255 20.31 -3.94 -33.13
CA GLU A 255 21.12 -2.76 -33.40
C GLU A 255 22.62 -3.06 -33.23
N LYS A 256 23.01 -3.82 -32.17
CA LYS A 256 24.40 -4.28 -32.01
C LYS A 256 24.86 -5.18 -33.17
N VAL A 257 23.99 -6.10 -33.63
CA VAL A 257 24.29 -6.95 -34.79
C VAL A 257 24.44 -6.13 -36.09
N LYS A 258 23.60 -5.11 -36.27
CA LYS A 258 23.68 -4.20 -37.39
C LYS A 258 25.00 -3.40 -37.40
N GLN A 259 25.36 -2.82 -36.25
CA GLN A 259 26.60 -2.07 -36.09
C GLN A 259 27.85 -2.95 -36.32
N ALA A 260 27.82 -4.20 -35.84
CA ALA A 260 28.88 -5.17 -36.09
C ALA A 260 29.03 -5.50 -37.56
N LYS A 261 27.92 -5.72 -38.29
CA LYS A 261 27.93 -5.95 -39.75
C LYS A 261 28.47 -4.74 -40.51
N GLU A 262 28.08 -3.53 -40.15
CA GLU A 262 28.58 -2.31 -40.79
C GLU A 262 30.09 -2.10 -40.53
N LYS A 263 30.58 -2.46 -39.36
CA LYS A 263 32.01 -2.40 -39.02
C LYS A 263 32.81 -3.39 -39.89
N ILE A 264 32.34 -4.66 -40.00
CA ILE A 264 32.97 -5.69 -40.83
C ILE A 264 32.98 -5.27 -42.30
N TYR A 265 31.88 -4.69 -42.79
CA TYR A 265 31.79 -4.22 -44.17
C TYR A 265 32.80 -3.10 -44.46
N LYS A 266 32.95 -2.12 -43.58
CA LYS A 266 33.93 -1.05 -43.71
C LYS A 266 35.38 -1.56 -43.70
N GLU A 267 35.70 -2.49 -42.81
CA GLU A 267 37.02 -3.12 -42.75
C GLU A 267 37.34 -3.94 -44.01
N THR A 268 36.35 -4.63 -44.56
CA THR A 268 36.51 -5.42 -45.82
C THR A 268 36.75 -4.53 -47.03
N ILE A 269 36.12 -3.33 -47.08
CA ILE A 269 36.36 -2.37 -48.16
C ILE A 269 37.74 -1.72 -48.05
N LEU A 270 38.20 -1.40 -46.84
CA LEU A 270 39.52 -0.84 -46.59
C LEU A 270 40.63 -1.81 -47.06
N ASN A 271 40.49 -3.10 -46.70
CA ASN A 271 41.49 -4.13 -47.06
C ASN A 271 41.49 -4.52 -48.56
N LYS A 272 40.52 -4.08 -49.35
CA LYS A 272 40.50 -4.28 -50.83
C LYS A 272 41.12 -3.10 -51.59
N LYS A 273 41.54 -2.02 -50.92
CA LYS A 273 42.14 -0.85 -51.53
C LYS A 273 43.67 -0.76 -51.32
N ILE A 274 44.23 -1.81 -50.75
CA ILE A 274 45.68 -2.05 -50.66
C ILE A 274 46.05 -3.18 -51.62
#